data_c4b81efb79c4f634cfd50e27d807e476
#
_entry.id   c4b81efb79c4f634cfd50e27d807e476
#
_cell.length_a   1.000
_cell.length_b   1.000
_cell.length_c   1.000
_cell.angle_alpha   90.00
_cell.angle_beta   90.00
_cell.angle_gamma   90.00
#
_symmetry.space_group_name_H-M   'P 1'
#
loop_
_entity.id
_entity.type
_entity.pdbx_description
1 polymer ?
#
loop_
_entity_poly.entity_id
_entity_poly.type
_entity_poly.pdbx_seq_one_letter_code
_entity_poly.pdbx_strand_id
1 'polypeptide(L)'
;EDLTYIGCMTHPGGGRNDIPERLKRHFLLFNLVLPALESINDLFGQMLKGRFPSDDYDSPTNKVVNTLTEATIKLWNIMKTRMLPTPAKFHYVFNMRELSRVFQGILLTPKDTIATGGAQEPNTQVATNLLRLWKHEV
;
A
#
# COMPACT_ATOMS: atom_id res chain seq x y z
N GLU A 1 -23.03 -5.50 -30.09
CA GLU A 1 -22.08 -4.58 -29.40
C GLU A 1 -21.80 -5.16 -28.04
N ASP A 2 -20.53 -5.51 -27.79
CA ASP A 2 -20.10 -6.25 -26.60
C ASP A 2 -19.84 -5.28 -25.45
N LEU A 3 -20.84 -5.11 -24.56
CA LEU A 3 -20.72 -4.32 -23.35
C LEU A 3 -20.52 -5.24 -22.14
N THR A 4 -19.47 -4.99 -21.37
CA THR A 4 -19.21 -5.68 -20.12
C THR A 4 -19.48 -4.72 -18.95
N TYR A 5 -20.30 -5.16 -18.00
CA TYR A 5 -20.59 -4.40 -16.78
C TYR A 5 -19.83 -5.00 -15.59
N ILE A 6 -19.06 -4.18 -14.91
CA ILE A 6 -18.34 -4.55 -13.70
C ILE A 6 -18.86 -3.68 -12.55
N GLY A 7 -19.37 -4.32 -11.50
CA GLY A 7 -19.84 -3.65 -10.29
C GLY A 7 -18.99 -4.03 -9.08
N CYS A 8 -18.55 -3.03 -8.31
CA CYS A 8 -17.85 -3.25 -7.04
C CYS A 8 -18.72 -2.76 -5.90
N MET A 9 -18.90 -3.59 -4.88
CA MET A 9 -19.67 -3.23 -3.70
C MET A 9 -19.08 -3.86 -2.44
N THR A 10 -19.42 -3.30 -1.30
CA THR A 10 -19.14 -3.93 0.00
C THR A 10 -20.25 -4.91 0.36
N HIS A 11 -19.95 -5.84 1.26
CA HIS A 11 -20.97 -6.75 1.79
C HIS A 11 -22.19 -6.00 2.33
N PRO A 12 -23.40 -6.58 2.16
CA PRO A 12 -24.61 -6.07 2.78
C PRO A 12 -24.46 -6.05 4.31
N GLY A 13 -24.98 -5.02 4.96
CA GLY A 13 -24.91 -4.83 6.41
C GLY A 13 -24.58 -3.38 6.79
N GLY A 14 -24.77 -3.02 8.05
CA GLY A 14 -24.45 -1.68 8.52
C GLY A 14 -25.24 -0.56 7.82
N GLY A 15 -26.52 -0.76 7.51
CA GLY A 15 -27.37 0.20 6.80
C GLY A 15 -27.33 0.07 5.27
N ARG A 16 -26.66 -0.94 4.72
CA ARG A 16 -26.61 -1.24 3.27
C ARG A 16 -27.55 -2.39 2.95
N ASN A 17 -28.38 -2.20 1.93
CA ASN A 17 -29.33 -3.21 1.48
C ASN A 17 -28.65 -4.27 0.62
N ASP A 18 -29.20 -5.49 0.69
CA ASP A 18 -28.79 -6.56 -0.22
C ASP A 18 -29.31 -6.31 -1.64
N ILE A 19 -28.63 -6.84 -2.64
CA ILE A 19 -29.03 -6.75 -4.04
C ILE A 19 -30.10 -7.81 -4.29
N PRO A 20 -31.20 -7.48 -5.01
CA PRO A 20 -32.23 -8.46 -5.36
C PRO A 20 -31.66 -9.64 -6.15
N GLU A 21 -32.11 -10.84 -5.85
CA GLU A 21 -31.68 -12.08 -6.53
C GLU A 21 -31.88 -12.03 -8.07
N ARG A 22 -32.94 -11.34 -8.52
CA ARG A 22 -33.20 -11.14 -9.95
C ARG A 22 -32.09 -10.36 -10.67
N LEU A 23 -31.34 -9.51 -9.93
CA LEU A 23 -30.20 -8.77 -10.48
C LEU A 23 -28.93 -9.61 -10.39
N LYS A 24 -28.71 -10.29 -9.27
CA LYS A 24 -27.55 -11.16 -9.05
C LYS A 24 -27.38 -12.23 -10.13
N ARG A 25 -28.49 -12.78 -10.64
CA ARG A 25 -28.46 -13.84 -11.68
C ARG A 25 -27.80 -13.41 -13.00
N HIS A 26 -27.67 -12.10 -13.26
CA HIS A 26 -27.03 -11.57 -14.47
C HIS A 26 -25.55 -11.33 -14.32
N PHE A 27 -25.01 -11.51 -13.12
CA PHE A 27 -23.61 -11.24 -12.79
C PHE A 27 -22.91 -12.50 -12.30
N LEU A 28 -21.64 -12.64 -12.68
CA LEU A 28 -20.74 -13.57 -12.03
C LEU A 28 -20.25 -12.91 -10.73
N LEU A 29 -20.57 -13.51 -9.59
CA LEU A 29 -20.27 -12.97 -8.28
C LEU A 29 -18.92 -13.47 -7.76
N PHE A 30 -18.05 -12.54 -7.43
CA PHE A 30 -16.76 -12.82 -6.76
C PHE A 30 -16.79 -12.24 -5.35
N ASN A 31 -16.51 -13.08 -4.37
CA ASN A 31 -16.30 -12.62 -3.00
C ASN A 31 -14.81 -12.38 -2.78
N LEU A 32 -14.43 -11.12 -2.57
CA LEU A 32 -13.07 -10.70 -2.31
C LEU A 32 -12.89 -10.44 -0.82
N VAL A 33 -12.07 -11.24 -0.17
CA VAL A 33 -11.66 -11.05 1.22
C VAL A 33 -10.38 -10.21 1.29
N LEU A 34 -10.15 -9.56 2.44
CA LEU A 34 -8.90 -8.84 2.66
C LEU A 34 -7.74 -9.84 2.63
N PRO A 35 -6.68 -9.56 1.84
CA PRO A 35 -5.49 -10.42 1.79
C PRO A 35 -4.83 -10.57 3.17
N ALA A 36 -4.16 -11.69 3.40
CA ALA A 36 -3.33 -11.90 4.58
C ALA A 36 -2.17 -10.88 4.61
N LEU A 37 -1.69 -10.55 5.80
CA LEU A 37 -0.59 -9.58 5.96
C LEU A 37 0.67 -10.02 5.22
N GLU A 38 0.93 -11.32 5.14
CA GLU A 38 2.03 -11.91 4.36
C GLU A 38 1.89 -11.59 2.86
N SER A 39 0.71 -11.82 2.29
CA SER A 39 0.45 -11.51 0.88
C SER A 39 0.57 -10.01 0.59
N ILE A 40 0.17 -9.15 1.53
CA ILE A 40 0.33 -7.70 1.43
C ILE A 40 1.82 -7.33 1.46
N ASN A 41 2.59 -7.96 2.35
CA ASN A 41 4.04 -7.75 2.46
C ASN A 41 4.78 -8.19 1.19
N ASP A 42 4.41 -9.33 0.64
CA ASP A 42 5.00 -9.82 -0.61
C ASP A 42 4.68 -8.89 -1.79
N LEU A 43 3.41 -8.46 -1.91
CA LEU A 43 2.99 -7.56 -2.97
C LEU A 43 3.79 -6.26 -2.99
N PHE A 44 3.77 -5.52 -1.89
CA PHE A 44 4.45 -4.23 -1.81
C PHE A 44 5.96 -4.37 -1.71
N GLY A 45 6.44 -5.42 -1.06
CA GLY A 45 7.87 -5.75 -0.99
C GLY A 45 8.47 -6.03 -2.36
N GLN A 46 7.76 -6.77 -3.22
CA GLN A 46 8.22 -7.03 -4.59
C GLN A 46 8.21 -5.75 -5.45
N MET A 47 7.22 -4.87 -5.28
CA MET A 47 7.19 -3.58 -5.98
C MET A 47 8.40 -2.71 -5.60
N LEU A 48 8.73 -2.60 -4.31
CA LEU A 48 9.89 -1.85 -3.86
C LEU A 48 11.21 -2.50 -4.29
N LYS A 49 11.32 -3.83 -4.23
CA LYS A 49 12.51 -4.56 -4.72
C LYS A 49 12.72 -4.36 -6.23
N GLY A 50 11.63 -4.33 -7.01
CA GLY A 50 11.72 -4.02 -8.43
C GLY A 50 12.16 -2.58 -8.71
N ARG A 51 11.83 -1.64 -7.83
CA ARG A 51 12.29 -0.24 -7.91
C ARG A 51 13.75 -0.08 -7.45
N PHE A 52 14.15 -0.84 -6.45
CA PHE A 52 15.49 -0.84 -5.84
C PHE A 52 16.13 -2.24 -5.94
N PRO A 53 16.50 -2.69 -7.17
CA PRO A 53 17.05 -4.02 -7.37
C PRO A 53 18.41 -4.16 -6.66
N SER A 54 18.70 -5.37 -6.19
CA SER A 54 19.94 -5.68 -5.46
C SER A 54 21.21 -5.52 -6.30
N ASP A 55 21.06 -5.52 -7.61
CA ASP A 55 22.18 -5.38 -8.55
C ASP A 55 22.64 -3.92 -8.68
N ASP A 56 21.70 -2.97 -8.50
CA ASP A 56 21.97 -1.53 -8.59
C ASP A 56 22.22 -0.87 -7.22
N TYR A 57 21.74 -1.50 -6.13
CA TYR A 57 21.74 -0.92 -4.79
C TYR A 57 22.36 -1.85 -3.76
N ASP A 58 23.16 -1.29 -2.86
CA ASP A 58 23.90 -2.01 -1.84
C ASP A 58 23.02 -2.69 -0.78
N SER A 59 23.65 -3.61 -0.06
CA SER A 59 23.07 -4.33 1.08
C SER A 59 22.38 -3.43 2.11
N PRO A 60 22.89 -2.24 2.50
CA PRO A 60 22.16 -1.33 3.40
C PRO A 60 20.84 -0.85 2.84
N THR A 61 20.79 -0.45 1.57
CA THR A 61 19.56 0.03 0.92
C THR A 61 18.51 -1.09 0.84
N ASN A 62 18.91 -2.30 0.49
CA ASN A 62 18.02 -3.45 0.43
C ASN A 62 17.46 -3.83 1.81
N LYS A 63 18.26 -3.73 2.87
CA LYS A 63 17.79 -3.92 4.24
C LYS A 63 16.75 -2.85 4.63
N VAL A 64 17.01 -1.58 4.29
CA VAL A 64 16.07 -0.49 4.54
C VAL A 64 14.77 -0.70 3.79
N VAL A 65 14.79 -1.09 2.52
CA VAL A 65 13.59 -1.40 1.72
C VAL A 65 12.72 -2.46 2.40
N ASN A 66 13.30 -3.57 2.82
CA ASN A 66 12.57 -4.63 3.50
C ASN A 66 11.99 -4.15 4.84
N THR A 67 12.80 -3.47 5.65
CA THR A 67 12.37 -2.92 6.95
C THR A 67 11.25 -1.88 6.79
N LEU A 68 11.31 -1.02 5.78
CA LEU A 68 10.26 -0.04 5.50
C LEU A 68 8.94 -0.70 5.10
N THR A 69 9.00 -1.76 4.29
CA THR A 69 7.80 -2.52 3.92
C THR A 69 7.11 -3.09 5.16
N GLU A 70 7.85 -3.80 5.99
CA GLU A 70 7.33 -4.38 7.23
C GLU A 70 6.81 -3.30 8.19
N ALA A 71 7.57 -2.22 8.38
CA ALA A 71 7.20 -1.11 9.26
C ALA A 71 5.92 -0.43 8.80
N THR A 72 5.77 -0.18 7.50
CA THR A 72 4.56 0.44 6.92
C THR A 72 3.32 -0.43 7.15
N ILE A 73 3.42 -1.73 6.88
CA ILE A 73 2.31 -2.66 7.07
C ILE A 73 1.95 -2.78 8.56
N LYS A 74 2.96 -2.86 9.43
CA LYS A 74 2.76 -2.90 10.87
C LYS A 74 2.09 -1.63 11.40
N LEU A 75 2.54 -0.46 10.94
CA LEU A 75 1.96 0.82 11.30
C LEU A 75 0.50 0.91 10.82
N TRP A 76 0.24 0.57 9.56
CA TRP A 76 -1.10 0.54 9.00
C TRP A 76 -2.05 -0.37 9.81
N ASN A 77 -1.59 -1.56 10.19
CA ASN A 77 -2.39 -2.50 10.98
C ASN A 77 -2.68 -1.95 12.39
N ILE A 78 -1.72 -1.29 13.03
CA ILE A 78 -1.90 -0.61 14.32
C ILE A 78 -2.91 0.54 14.20
N MET A 79 -2.80 1.36 13.15
CA MET A 79 -3.73 2.46 12.89
C MET A 79 -5.15 1.94 12.68
N LYS A 80 -5.31 0.91 11.85
CA LYS A 80 -6.59 0.26 11.57
C LYS A 80 -7.28 -0.30 12.82
N THR A 81 -6.52 -0.85 13.75
CA THR A 81 -7.06 -1.45 14.98
C THR A 81 -7.35 -0.43 16.07
N ARG A 82 -6.57 0.65 16.16
CA ARG A 82 -6.68 1.65 17.23
C ARG A 82 -7.56 2.84 16.85
N MET A 83 -7.54 3.25 15.59
CA MET A 83 -8.28 4.40 15.09
C MET A 83 -9.55 3.95 14.38
N LEU A 84 -10.58 3.65 15.15
CA LEU A 84 -11.87 3.25 14.62
C LEU A 84 -12.69 4.48 14.20
N PRO A 85 -13.44 4.40 13.09
CA PRO A 85 -14.31 5.48 12.65
C PRO A 85 -15.45 5.69 13.65
N THR A 86 -15.65 6.94 14.05
CA THR A 86 -16.78 7.38 14.86
C THR A 86 -17.53 8.48 14.11
N PRO A 87 -18.79 8.82 14.47
CA PRO A 87 -19.52 9.91 13.84
C PRO A 87 -18.76 11.25 13.79
N ALA A 88 -17.98 11.54 14.87
CA ALA A 88 -17.14 12.74 14.94
C ALA A 88 -15.82 12.61 14.16
N LYS A 89 -15.38 11.39 13.88
CA LYS A 89 -14.11 11.07 13.22
C LYS A 89 -14.34 10.06 12.07
N PHE A 90 -15.27 10.38 11.20
CA PHE A 90 -15.68 9.52 10.07
C PHE A 90 -14.55 9.29 9.05
N HIS A 91 -13.53 10.13 9.03
CA HIS A 91 -12.37 10.05 8.15
C HIS A 91 -11.34 9.00 8.59
N TYR A 92 -11.50 8.36 9.74
CA TYR A 92 -10.61 7.27 10.19
C TYR A 92 -10.92 5.97 9.45
N VAL A 93 -10.62 5.94 8.16
CA VAL A 93 -10.81 4.78 7.29
C VAL A 93 -9.45 4.39 6.71
N PHE A 94 -8.81 3.39 7.32
CA PHE A 94 -7.49 2.90 6.90
C PHE A 94 -7.64 1.63 6.06
N ASN A 95 -7.88 1.84 4.77
CA ASN A 95 -8.03 0.77 3.78
C ASN A 95 -6.69 0.47 3.09
N MET A 96 -6.69 -0.55 2.23
CA MET A 96 -5.56 -0.88 1.36
C MET A 96 -5.14 0.30 0.47
N ARG A 97 -6.06 1.22 0.16
CA ARG A 97 -5.77 2.41 -0.65
C ARG A 97 -4.81 3.37 0.05
N GLU A 98 -4.96 3.59 1.35
CA GLU A 98 -4.07 4.44 2.15
C GLU A 98 -2.67 3.82 2.22
N LEU A 99 -2.62 2.50 2.44
CA LEU A 99 -1.36 1.75 2.37
C LEU A 99 -0.68 1.89 1.00
N SER A 100 -1.45 1.69 -0.07
CA SER A 100 -0.96 1.83 -1.45
C SER A 100 -0.41 3.23 -1.76
N ARG A 101 -0.99 4.29 -1.20
CA ARG A 101 -0.52 5.67 -1.41
C ARG A 101 0.87 5.91 -0.86
N VAL A 102 1.19 5.37 0.31
CA VAL A 102 2.53 5.48 0.90
C VAL A 102 3.57 4.85 -0.05
N PHE A 103 3.29 3.63 -0.53
CA PHE A 103 4.19 2.98 -1.49
C PHE A 103 4.23 3.71 -2.84
N GLN A 104 3.12 4.25 -3.31
CA GLN A 104 3.05 5.05 -4.52
C GLN A 104 3.94 6.30 -4.44
N GLY A 105 3.93 7.02 -3.33
CA GLY A 105 4.80 8.18 -3.11
C GLY A 105 6.28 7.80 -3.23
N ILE A 106 6.69 6.69 -2.61
CA ILE A 106 8.06 6.18 -2.70
C ILE A 106 8.42 5.77 -4.14
N LEU A 107 7.51 5.08 -4.84
CA LEU A 107 7.75 4.57 -6.19
C LEU A 107 7.80 5.68 -7.26
N LEU A 108 7.00 6.74 -7.10
CA LEU A 108 6.94 7.86 -8.04
C LEU A 108 8.09 8.84 -7.88
N THR A 109 8.77 8.86 -6.74
CA THR A 109 9.91 9.77 -6.53
C THR A 109 11.05 9.41 -7.48
N PRO A 110 11.59 10.39 -8.25
CA PRO A 110 12.69 10.15 -9.19
C PRO A 110 13.94 9.58 -8.50
N LYS A 111 14.65 8.67 -9.18
CA LYS A 111 15.89 8.07 -8.65
C LYS A 111 16.93 9.13 -8.30
N ASP A 112 17.04 10.15 -9.13
CA ASP A 112 18.00 11.25 -8.94
C ASP A 112 17.76 12.01 -7.64
N THR A 113 16.50 12.24 -7.27
CA THR A 113 16.12 12.88 -6.01
C THR A 113 16.53 12.06 -4.79
N ILE A 114 16.44 10.73 -4.89
CA ILE A 114 16.84 9.81 -3.83
C ILE A 114 18.38 9.69 -3.77
N ALA A 115 19.04 9.73 -4.92
CA ALA A 115 20.50 9.64 -5.04
C ALA A 115 21.22 10.96 -4.70
N THR A 116 20.55 12.12 -4.79
CA THR A 116 21.17 13.44 -4.60
C THR A 116 21.50 13.68 -3.13
N GLY A 117 22.77 13.73 -2.81
CA GLY A 117 23.23 14.14 -1.47
C GLY A 117 24.67 13.79 -1.17
N GLY A 118 25.60 14.69 -1.49
CA GLY A 118 26.92 14.82 -0.88
C GLY A 118 27.97 13.73 -1.19
N ALA A 119 29.19 14.16 -1.34
CA ALA A 119 30.37 13.40 -1.80
C ALA A 119 30.90 12.31 -0.84
N GLN A 120 30.14 11.86 0.12
CA GLN A 120 30.57 10.81 1.05
C GLN A 120 29.58 9.64 1.03
N GLU A 121 30.01 8.53 0.48
CA GLU A 121 29.32 7.22 0.41
C GLU A 121 27.89 7.27 -0.15
N PRO A 122 27.72 7.19 -1.48
CA PRO A 122 26.44 7.36 -2.16
C PRO A 122 25.35 6.41 -1.65
N ASN A 123 25.70 5.22 -1.20
CA ASN A 123 24.75 4.19 -0.84
C ASN A 123 24.13 4.36 0.57
N THR A 124 24.91 4.82 1.54
CA THR A 124 24.39 5.17 2.88
C THR A 124 23.48 6.38 2.79
N GLN A 125 23.75 7.28 1.85
CA GLN A 125 22.92 8.45 1.60
C GLN A 125 21.57 8.06 0.99
N VAL A 126 21.53 7.13 0.04
CA VAL A 126 20.29 6.61 -0.56
C VAL A 126 19.40 6.01 0.53
N ALA A 127 19.94 5.18 1.40
CA ALA A 127 19.20 4.59 2.52
C ALA A 127 18.61 5.66 3.46
N THR A 128 19.39 6.70 3.78
CA THR A 128 18.94 7.82 4.63
C THR A 128 17.85 8.64 3.94
N ASN A 129 18.01 8.94 2.66
CA ASN A 129 17.02 9.71 1.89
C ASN A 129 15.71 8.90 1.73
N LEU A 130 15.80 7.60 1.56
CA LEU A 130 14.64 6.71 1.50
C LEU A 130 13.87 6.71 2.83
N LEU A 131 14.55 6.71 3.96
CA LEU A 131 13.93 6.84 5.29
C LEU A 131 13.25 8.19 5.48
N ARG A 132 13.87 9.29 5.00
CA ARG A 132 13.28 10.63 5.04
C ARG A 132 12.02 10.73 4.18
N LEU A 133 12.09 10.18 2.96
CA LEU A 133 10.96 10.10 2.05
C LEU A 133 9.81 9.31 2.67
N TRP A 134 10.09 8.12 3.20
CA TRP A 134 9.10 7.32 3.89
C TRP A 134 8.43 8.07 5.05
N LYS A 135 9.22 8.78 5.87
CA LYS A 135 8.69 9.59 6.97
C LYS A 135 7.78 10.73 6.48
N HIS A 136 8.00 11.21 5.27
CA HIS A 136 7.15 12.23 4.65
C HIS A 136 5.83 11.64 4.14
N GLU A 137 5.85 10.43 3.60
CA GLU A 137 4.68 9.79 3.00
C GLU A 137 3.75 9.13 4.04
N VAL A 138 4.25 8.78 5.22
CA VAL A 138 3.48 8.21 6.33
C VAL A 138 2.88 9.30 7.22
#